data_e783a1d1bdff88e4616d22e5027d12ff
#
_entry.id   e783a1d1bdff88e4616d22e5027d12ff
#
_cell.length_a   1.000
_cell.length_b   1.000
_cell.length_c   1.000
_cell.angle_alpha   90.00
_cell.angle_beta   90.00
_cell.angle_gamma   90.00
#
_symmetry.space_group_name_H-M   'P 1'
#
loop_
_entity.id
_entity.type
_entity.pdbx_description
1 polymer ?
#
loop_
_entity_poly.entity_id
_entity_poly.type
_entity_poly.pdbx_seq_one_letter_code
_entity_poly.pdbx_strand_id
1 'polypeptide(L)'
;YFGAVGWPDKIADHVSLWGSLLLFRREFDQYINLRPARLMPGIVAPVVRRDGSRREPGEIDMYIVRENTEGEYSSVGGRMFAGTEREIVMQETVMSRVGVDRVLRFAFELARSRPKKHLTSATKSNGIAITMPYWDERAALMAKEYPDVTVDKFHIDILTAHFVQRPDFFDVVVASNLFGDILSDLGPACTGTIGIAPSANLNPTRAFPSLFEPVHGSAPDIAGKGVANPIGQIWCGAMMLDFLGHREAHDAVLSAIEAVLAPASGAPRTPDIGGTASTADLGKAIEQAVRG
;
A
#
# COMPACT_ATOMS: atom_id res chain seq x y z
N TYR A 1 8.93 -13.26 -3.67
CA TYR A 1 8.82 -12.21 -4.68
C TYR A 1 7.80 -12.62 -5.73
N PHE A 2 6.75 -11.85 -5.90
CA PHE A 2 5.56 -12.26 -6.63
C PHE A 2 5.12 -11.16 -7.60
N GLY A 3 4.58 -11.53 -8.75
CA GLY A 3 3.99 -10.59 -9.71
C GLY A 3 2.51 -10.38 -9.45
N ALA A 4 1.90 -9.47 -10.21
CA ALA A 4 0.45 -9.27 -10.18
C ALA A 4 -0.29 -10.54 -10.63
N VAL A 5 -1.40 -10.85 -9.97
CA VAL A 5 -2.25 -12.01 -10.26
C VAL A 5 -3.66 -11.58 -10.68
N GLY A 6 -4.35 -12.50 -11.31
CA GLY A 6 -5.73 -12.35 -11.74
C GLY A 6 -5.87 -12.16 -13.25
N TRP A 7 -6.79 -12.92 -13.83
CA TRP A 7 -7.24 -12.77 -15.21
C TRP A 7 -8.71 -13.17 -15.27
N PRO A 8 -9.63 -12.27 -14.91
CA PRO A 8 -11.05 -12.60 -14.71
C PRO A 8 -11.70 -13.32 -15.87
N ASP A 9 -11.32 -12.98 -17.12
CA ASP A 9 -11.85 -13.63 -18.33
C ASP A 9 -11.39 -15.09 -18.51
N LYS A 10 -10.33 -15.51 -17.82
CA LYS A 10 -9.76 -16.86 -17.92
C LYS A 10 -9.87 -17.65 -16.64
N ILE A 11 -9.69 -16.99 -15.50
CA ILE A 11 -9.65 -17.61 -14.17
C ILE A 11 -10.45 -16.73 -13.23
N ALA A 12 -11.52 -17.26 -12.66
CA ALA A 12 -12.37 -16.51 -11.74
C ALA A 12 -11.61 -16.08 -10.48
N ASP A 13 -11.97 -14.93 -9.89
CA ASP A 13 -11.30 -14.33 -8.73
C ASP A 13 -11.25 -15.25 -7.51
N HIS A 14 -12.25 -16.08 -7.32
CA HIS A 14 -12.26 -17.05 -6.21
C HIS A 14 -11.15 -18.12 -6.33
N VAL A 15 -10.60 -18.33 -7.52
CA VAL A 15 -9.45 -19.21 -7.75
C VAL A 15 -8.15 -18.42 -7.68
N SER A 16 -8.06 -17.34 -8.46
CA SER A 16 -6.80 -16.59 -8.62
C SER A 16 -6.48 -15.67 -7.45
N LEU A 17 -7.49 -15.09 -6.77
CA LEU A 17 -7.31 -14.17 -5.65
C LEU A 17 -7.59 -14.84 -4.30
N TRP A 18 -8.80 -15.40 -4.11
CA TRP A 18 -9.17 -15.98 -2.82
C TRP A 18 -8.40 -17.26 -2.52
N GLY A 19 -8.17 -18.10 -3.55
CA GLY A 19 -7.43 -19.37 -3.44
C GLY A 19 -5.90 -19.20 -3.46
N SER A 20 -5.37 -18.01 -3.63
CA SER A 20 -3.92 -17.75 -3.60
C SER A 20 -3.54 -16.60 -2.66
N LEU A 21 -3.64 -15.34 -3.08
CA LEU A 21 -3.12 -14.21 -2.27
C LEU A 21 -3.77 -14.10 -0.90
N LEU A 22 -5.10 -14.19 -0.80
CA LEU A 22 -5.79 -14.11 0.49
C LEU A 22 -5.49 -15.34 1.35
N LEU A 23 -5.32 -16.50 0.74
CA LEU A 23 -4.90 -17.71 1.43
C LEU A 23 -3.49 -17.54 2.00
N PHE A 24 -2.52 -17.09 1.19
CA PHE A 24 -1.15 -16.86 1.67
C PHE A 24 -1.07 -15.86 2.81
N ARG A 25 -1.84 -14.76 2.75
CA ARG A 25 -1.91 -13.76 3.82
C ARG A 25 -2.33 -14.38 5.15
N ARG A 26 -3.29 -15.31 5.13
CA ARG A 26 -3.81 -16.00 6.32
C ARG A 26 -2.90 -17.13 6.79
N GLU A 27 -2.56 -18.05 5.90
CA GLU A 27 -1.77 -19.26 6.23
C GLU A 27 -0.35 -18.92 6.69
N PHE A 28 0.24 -17.87 6.12
CA PHE A 28 1.56 -17.37 6.51
C PHE A 28 1.50 -16.20 7.50
N ASP A 29 0.33 -15.95 8.08
CA ASP A 29 0.10 -14.87 9.05
C ASP A 29 0.81 -13.56 8.64
N GLN A 30 0.62 -13.15 7.39
CA GLN A 30 1.19 -11.92 6.82
C GLN A 30 0.31 -10.74 7.24
N TYR A 31 0.32 -10.42 8.53
CA TYR A 31 -0.65 -9.51 9.15
C TYR A 31 -0.41 -8.02 8.86
N ILE A 32 0.71 -7.68 8.24
CA ILE A 32 0.99 -6.32 7.78
C ILE A 32 0.97 -6.28 6.25
N ASN A 33 0.16 -5.41 5.68
CA ASN A 33 0.37 -4.98 4.30
C ASN A 33 0.96 -3.56 4.34
N LEU A 34 2.20 -3.43 3.89
CA LEU A 34 2.96 -2.17 3.89
C LEU A 34 3.03 -1.62 2.47
N ARG A 35 2.53 -0.40 2.27
CA ARG A 35 2.48 0.27 0.97
C ARG A 35 3.02 1.70 1.07
N PRO A 36 4.24 1.99 0.58
CA PRO A 36 4.71 3.37 0.46
C PRO A 36 4.00 4.10 -0.69
N ALA A 37 3.74 5.38 -0.48
CA ALA A 37 3.28 6.32 -1.49
C ALA A 37 4.22 7.52 -1.50
N ARG A 38 5.05 7.63 -2.54
CA ARG A 38 6.08 8.67 -2.65
C ARG A 38 6.04 9.33 -4.02
N LEU A 39 6.06 10.66 -4.03
CA LEU A 39 6.23 11.42 -5.26
C LEU A 39 7.70 11.38 -5.68
N MET A 40 7.96 10.61 -6.74
CA MET A 40 9.30 10.40 -7.28
C MET A 40 9.76 11.55 -8.18
N PRO A 41 11.08 11.79 -8.33
CA PRO A 41 11.62 12.73 -9.32
C PRO A 41 11.02 12.50 -10.72
N GLY A 42 10.69 13.59 -11.42
CA GLY A 42 10.18 13.53 -12.79
C GLY A 42 8.79 12.94 -12.99
N ILE A 43 8.13 12.53 -11.91
CA ILE A 43 6.70 12.16 -11.92
C ILE A 43 5.88 13.41 -11.59
N VAL A 44 4.78 13.60 -12.31
CA VAL A 44 3.86 14.72 -12.09
C VAL A 44 2.70 14.23 -11.21
N ALA A 45 2.62 14.77 -10.00
CA ALA A 45 1.45 14.51 -9.15
C ALA A 45 0.20 15.15 -9.76
N PRO A 46 -0.93 14.43 -9.86
CA PRO A 46 -2.20 14.99 -10.32
C PRO A 46 -2.80 15.96 -9.29
N VAL A 47 -2.39 15.86 -8.02
CA VAL A 47 -2.85 16.71 -6.93
C VAL A 47 -1.92 17.94 -6.79
N VAL A 48 -2.50 19.12 -6.87
CA VAL A 48 -1.79 20.40 -6.74
C VAL A 48 -1.90 20.96 -5.32
N ARG A 49 -1.07 21.96 -4.98
CA ARG A 49 -1.23 22.74 -3.75
C ARG A 49 -2.46 23.65 -3.85
N ARG A 50 -2.89 24.19 -2.72
CA ARG A 50 -4.08 25.05 -2.64
C ARG A 50 -3.96 26.32 -3.51
N ASP A 51 -2.76 26.80 -3.76
CA ASP A 51 -2.47 27.93 -4.64
C ASP A 51 -2.39 27.57 -6.13
N GLY A 52 -2.64 26.28 -6.47
CA GLY A 52 -2.56 25.77 -7.83
C GLY A 52 -1.15 25.38 -8.28
N SER A 53 -0.13 25.57 -7.46
CA SER A 53 1.23 25.17 -7.80
C SER A 53 1.40 23.65 -7.74
N ARG A 54 2.34 23.13 -8.55
CA ARG A 54 2.68 21.71 -8.57
C ARG A 54 3.45 21.31 -7.31
N ARG A 55 3.28 20.07 -6.91
CA ARG A 55 4.06 19.49 -5.82
C ARG A 55 5.42 19.01 -6.32
N GLU A 56 6.43 19.15 -5.47
CA GLU A 56 7.78 18.74 -5.77
C GLU A 56 8.08 17.32 -5.30
N PRO A 57 9.03 16.61 -5.92
CA PRO A 57 9.48 15.29 -5.47
C PRO A 57 9.85 15.29 -3.98
N GLY A 58 9.40 14.26 -3.28
CA GLY A 58 9.62 14.09 -1.84
C GLY A 58 8.65 14.85 -0.93
N GLU A 59 7.82 15.76 -1.43
CA GLU A 59 6.78 16.40 -0.59
C GLU A 59 5.70 15.40 -0.16
N ILE A 60 5.36 14.46 -1.02
CA ILE A 60 4.51 13.33 -0.66
C ILE A 60 5.44 12.15 -0.43
N ASP A 61 5.53 11.72 0.82
CA ASP A 61 6.32 10.57 1.24
C ASP A 61 5.69 9.97 2.49
N MET A 62 4.79 9.00 2.30
CA MET A 62 4.06 8.35 3.38
C MET A 62 4.05 6.84 3.22
N TYR A 63 3.79 6.15 4.32
CA TYR A 63 3.52 4.73 4.35
C TYR A 63 2.10 4.46 4.81
N ILE A 64 1.39 3.59 4.11
CA ILE A 64 0.12 3.03 4.55
C ILE A 64 0.38 1.65 5.13
N VAL A 65 0.04 1.47 6.41
CA VAL A 65 0.10 0.21 7.15
C VAL A 65 -1.32 -0.32 7.27
N ARG A 66 -1.62 -1.34 6.49
CA ARG A 66 -2.92 -1.99 6.42
C ARG A 66 -2.92 -3.28 7.23
N GLU A 67 -3.92 -3.49 8.09
CA GLU A 67 -4.22 -4.81 8.62
C GLU A 67 -4.54 -5.77 7.46
N ASN A 68 -4.08 -7.03 7.52
CA ASN A 68 -4.05 -7.86 6.32
C ASN A 68 -4.63 -9.27 6.48
N THR A 69 -5.11 -9.65 7.66
CA THR A 69 -5.54 -11.03 7.95
C THR A 69 -6.96 -11.16 8.49
N GLU A 70 -7.52 -10.10 9.03
CA GLU A 70 -8.87 -10.05 9.59
C GLU A 70 -9.64 -8.80 9.11
N GLY A 71 -10.44 -8.17 9.94
CA GLY A 71 -11.18 -6.97 9.61
C GLY A 71 -12.39 -7.26 8.73
N GLU A 72 -12.63 -6.39 7.76
CA GLU A 72 -13.76 -6.45 6.83
C GLU A 72 -13.65 -7.60 5.82
N TYR A 73 -12.42 -8.12 5.61
CA TYR A 73 -12.15 -9.28 4.75
C TYR A 73 -12.19 -10.61 5.51
N SER A 74 -12.84 -10.68 6.67
CA SER A 74 -12.83 -11.82 7.59
C SER A 74 -13.35 -13.15 7.01
N SER A 75 -14.17 -13.11 5.97
CA SER A 75 -14.91 -14.26 5.43
C SER A 75 -15.87 -14.92 6.44
N VAL A 76 -16.21 -14.22 7.52
CA VAL A 76 -17.24 -14.64 8.48
C VAL A 76 -18.58 -14.08 8.01
N GLY A 77 -19.54 -14.94 7.77
CA GLY A 77 -20.85 -14.55 7.27
C GLY A 77 -21.56 -15.70 6.59
N GLY A 78 -22.58 -15.37 5.82
CA GLY A 78 -23.35 -16.39 5.11
C GLY A 78 -24.52 -15.83 4.32
N ARG A 79 -25.22 -16.73 3.67
CA ARG A 79 -26.40 -16.45 2.86
C ARG A 79 -27.54 -17.36 3.28
N MET A 80 -28.72 -16.79 3.55
CA MET A 80 -29.95 -17.51 3.83
C MET A 80 -31.01 -17.23 2.80
N PHE A 81 -31.91 -18.18 2.57
CA PHE A 81 -33.04 -18.09 1.63
C PHE A 81 -32.61 -17.71 0.19
N ALA A 82 -31.46 -18.22 -0.26
CA ALA A 82 -30.88 -17.92 -1.56
C ALA A 82 -31.88 -18.09 -2.70
N GLY A 83 -31.95 -17.12 -3.63
CA GLY A 83 -32.84 -17.12 -4.79
C GLY A 83 -34.31 -16.84 -4.49
N THR A 84 -34.66 -16.40 -3.29
CA THR A 84 -36.03 -15.98 -2.93
C THR A 84 -36.07 -14.49 -2.56
N GLU A 85 -37.27 -13.88 -2.53
CA GLU A 85 -37.45 -12.49 -2.10
C GLU A 85 -37.03 -12.24 -0.65
N ARG A 86 -36.88 -13.28 0.16
CA ARG A 86 -36.42 -13.20 1.55
C ARG A 86 -34.92 -13.44 1.70
N GLU A 87 -34.18 -13.42 0.63
CA GLU A 87 -32.73 -13.65 0.67
C GLU A 87 -32.02 -12.65 1.59
N ILE A 88 -31.17 -13.18 2.48
CA ILE A 88 -30.35 -12.41 3.41
C ILE A 88 -28.89 -12.79 3.16
N VAL A 89 -28.04 -11.79 3.03
CA VAL A 89 -26.57 -11.96 2.95
C VAL A 89 -25.94 -11.17 4.07
N MET A 90 -25.01 -11.82 4.80
CA MET A 90 -24.24 -11.20 5.88
C MET A 90 -22.76 -11.43 5.67
N GLN A 91 -21.96 -10.42 5.98
CA GLN A 91 -20.53 -10.53 6.18
C GLN A 91 -20.14 -9.69 7.41
N GLU A 92 -19.42 -10.30 8.33
CA GLU A 92 -19.04 -9.68 9.58
C GLU A 92 -17.64 -9.06 9.49
N THR A 93 -17.46 -7.90 10.14
CA THR A 93 -16.14 -7.34 10.43
C THR A 93 -15.62 -7.96 11.73
N VAL A 94 -14.47 -8.63 11.67
CA VAL A 94 -13.84 -9.25 12.84
C VAL A 94 -12.57 -8.48 13.20
N MET A 95 -12.50 -8.00 14.45
CA MET A 95 -11.30 -7.36 15.01
C MET A 95 -10.93 -8.06 16.31
N SER A 96 -9.83 -8.79 16.30
CA SER A 96 -9.27 -9.39 17.49
C SER A 96 -8.31 -8.40 18.19
N ARG A 97 -8.13 -8.56 19.50
CA ARG A 97 -7.14 -7.78 20.23
C ARG A 97 -5.73 -8.00 19.67
N VAL A 98 -5.39 -9.23 19.37
CA VAL A 98 -4.07 -9.59 18.82
C VAL A 98 -3.86 -8.94 17.46
N GLY A 99 -4.84 -9.03 16.56
CA GLY A 99 -4.75 -8.45 15.21
C GLY A 99 -4.61 -6.93 15.24
N VAL A 100 -5.46 -6.24 16.02
CA VAL A 100 -5.40 -4.78 16.14
C VAL A 100 -4.12 -4.32 16.81
N ASP A 101 -3.72 -4.93 17.94
CA ASP A 101 -2.54 -4.49 18.68
C ASP A 101 -1.24 -4.68 17.86
N ARG A 102 -1.09 -5.77 17.10
CA ARG A 102 0.12 -6.03 16.33
C ARG A 102 0.28 -5.10 15.14
N VAL A 103 -0.80 -4.75 14.44
CA VAL A 103 -0.73 -3.79 13.33
C VAL A 103 -0.46 -2.37 13.84
N LEU A 104 -1.10 -1.98 14.93
CA LEU A 104 -0.84 -0.69 15.58
C LEU A 104 0.61 -0.60 16.03
N ARG A 105 1.14 -1.59 16.74
CA ARG A 105 2.54 -1.63 17.19
C ARG A 105 3.51 -1.47 16.04
N PHE A 106 3.32 -2.21 14.94
CA PHE A 106 4.16 -2.07 13.76
C PHE A 106 4.12 -0.64 13.19
N ALA A 107 2.93 -0.03 13.12
CA ALA A 107 2.75 1.33 12.60
C ALA A 107 3.42 2.38 13.51
N PHE A 108 3.32 2.23 14.83
CA PHE A 108 4.00 3.11 15.79
C PHE A 108 5.53 2.98 15.71
N GLU A 109 6.06 1.76 15.62
CA GLU A 109 7.50 1.52 15.43
C GLU A 109 8.00 2.15 14.13
N LEU A 110 7.25 1.97 13.04
CA LEU A 110 7.58 2.58 11.76
C LEU A 110 7.56 4.12 11.88
N ALA A 111 6.51 4.71 12.44
CA ALA A 111 6.42 6.15 12.62
C ALA A 111 7.57 6.70 13.47
N ARG A 112 7.91 6.01 14.57
CA ARG A 112 9.03 6.39 15.45
C ARG A 112 10.39 6.38 14.72
N SER A 113 10.56 5.50 13.73
CA SER A 113 11.79 5.41 12.94
C SER A 113 11.92 6.50 11.87
N ARG A 114 10.82 7.20 11.54
CA ARG A 114 10.78 8.22 10.50
C ARG A 114 11.02 9.63 11.09
N PRO A 115 11.56 10.58 10.27
CA PRO A 115 11.89 11.92 10.75
C PRO A 115 10.72 12.71 11.33
N LYS A 116 9.50 12.60 10.73
CA LYS A 116 8.31 13.33 11.20
C LYS A 116 7.74 12.75 12.49
N LYS A 117 7.99 11.48 12.78
CA LYS A 117 7.42 10.75 13.93
C LYS A 117 5.91 10.96 14.08
N HIS A 118 5.19 10.87 12.98
CA HIS A 118 3.78 11.18 12.90
C HIS A 118 2.97 9.98 12.42
N LEU A 119 1.95 9.61 13.18
CA LEU A 119 1.03 8.51 12.88
C LEU A 119 -0.39 9.04 12.75
N THR A 120 -1.05 8.72 11.65
CA THR A 120 -2.48 8.95 11.46
C THR A 120 -3.25 7.64 11.54
N SER A 121 -4.22 7.55 12.45
CA SER A 121 -5.13 6.40 12.56
C SER A 121 -6.40 6.64 11.76
N ALA A 122 -6.68 5.77 10.78
CA ALA A 122 -7.92 5.80 10.03
C ALA A 122 -9.04 5.08 10.80
N THR A 123 -10.21 5.71 10.92
CA THR A 123 -11.34 5.17 11.64
C THR A 123 -12.68 5.51 10.98
N LYS A 124 -13.77 4.95 11.46
CA LYS A 124 -15.16 5.36 11.17
C LYS A 124 -16.05 5.19 12.41
N SER A 125 -15.52 5.50 13.57
CA SER A 125 -16.19 5.29 14.86
C SER A 125 -17.47 6.12 15.05
N ASN A 126 -17.70 7.15 14.22
CA ASN A 126 -18.96 7.88 14.21
C ASN A 126 -20.09 7.16 13.44
N GLY A 127 -19.80 6.08 12.72
CA GLY A 127 -20.78 5.34 11.93
C GLY A 127 -20.77 3.83 12.17
N ILE A 128 -19.60 3.25 12.50
CA ILE A 128 -19.43 1.83 12.80
C ILE A 128 -19.27 1.70 14.32
N ALA A 129 -20.38 1.43 15.00
CA ALA A 129 -20.53 1.65 16.43
C ALA A 129 -19.83 0.62 17.34
N ILE A 130 -19.33 -0.48 16.84
CA ILE A 130 -18.72 -1.55 17.66
C ILE A 130 -17.22 -1.65 17.38
N THR A 131 -16.83 -2.03 16.16
CA THR A 131 -15.45 -2.35 15.83
C THR A 131 -14.54 -1.12 15.77
N MET A 132 -15.03 0.01 15.27
CA MET A 132 -14.21 1.22 15.13
C MET A 132 -13.97 1.98 16.44
N PRO A 133 -14.90 2.10 17.40
CA PRO A 133 -14.57 2.56 18.76
C PRO A 133 -13.54 1.66 19.44
N TYR A 134 -13.60 0.35 19.24
CA TYR A 134 -12.59 -0.58 19.75
C TYR A 134 -11.20 -0.31 19.12
N TRP A 135 -11.13 -0.12 17.80
CA TRP A 135 -9.91 0.30 17.10
C TRP A 135 -9.34 1.58 17.71
N ASP A 136 -10.18 2.61 17.90
CA ASP A 136 -9.79 3.89 18.49
C ASP A 136 -9.24 3.73 19.92
N GLU A 137 -9.90 2.91 20.73
CA GLU A 137 -9.45 2.60 22.09
C GLU A 137 -8.06 1.96 22.08
N ARG A 138 -7.84 0.95 21.21
CA ARG A 138 -6.53 0.27 21.10
C ARG A 138 -5.44 1.23 20.64
N ALA A 139 -5.73 2.08 19.64
CA ALA A 139 -4.80 3.09 19.18
C ALA A 139 -4.44 4.11 20.27
N ALA A 140 -5.41 4.58 21.04
CA ALA A 140 -5.17 5.50 22.14
C ALA A 140 -4.39 4.87 23.32
N LEU A 141 -4.59 3.57 23.57
CA LEU A 141 -3.78 2.84 24.56
C LEU A 141 -2.35 2.66 24.08
N MET A 142 -2.16 2.28 22.83
CA MET A 142 -0.83 2.11 22.23
C MET A 142 -0.05 3.43 22.21
N ALA A 143 -0.68 4.54 21.92
CA ALA A 143 -0.05 5.87 21.89
C ALA A 143 0.66 6.21 23.22
N LYS A 144 0.18 5.70 24.35
CA LYS A 144 0.83 5.92 25.66
C LYS A 144 2.19 5.23 25.78
N GLU A 145 2.42 4.16 24.99
CA GLU A 145 3.70 3.44 24.92
C GLU A 145 4.71 4.16 24.03
N TYR A 146 4.26 5.12 23.19
CA TYR A 146 5.07 5.85 22.20
C TYR A 146 4.92 7.38 22.36
N PRO A 147 5.32 7.96 23.50
CA PRO A 147 5.11 9.40 23.79
C PRO A 147 5.89 10.35 22.87
N ASP A 148 6.84 9.82 22.11
CA ASP A 148 7.64 10.54 21.11
C ASP A 148 7.04 10.52 19.70
N VAL A 149 5.87 9.85 19.51
CA VAL A 149 5.13 9.83 18.25
C VAL A 149 3.89 10.72 18.35
N THR A 150 3.76 11.67 17.45
CA THR A 150 2.54 12.49 17.34
C THR A 150 1.44 11.68 16.66
N VAL A 151 0.25 11.66 17.23
CA VAL A 151 -0.85 10.82 16.73
C VAL A 151 -2.08 11.66 16.40
N ASP A 152 -2.57 11.49 15.17
CA ASP A 152 -3.86 12.00 14.72
C ASP A 152 -4.84 10.86 14.44
N LYS A 153 -6.13 11.22 14.45
CA LYS A 153 -7.21 10.34 14.08
C LYS A 153 -8.18 11.05 13.13
N PHE A 154 -8.48 10.42 11.99
CA PHE A 154 -9.48 10.92 11.05
C PHE A 154 -10.47 9.82 10.65
N HIS A 155 -11.74 10.20 10.50
CA HIS A 155 -12.72 9.34 9.85
C HIS A 155 -12.35 9.16 8.38
N ILE A 156 -12.56 7.94 7.84
CA ILE A 156 -12.09 7.54 6.53
C ILE A 156 -12.55 8.47 5.39
N ASP A 157 -13.78 8.95 5.45
CA ASP A 157 -14.35 9.86 4.45
C ASP A 157 -13.59 11.20 4.40
N ILE A 158 -13.34 11.84 5.52
CA ILE A 158 -12.54 13.08 5.54
C ILE A 158 -11.05 12.80 5.31
N LEU A 159 -10.54 11.63 5.70
CA LEU A 159 -9.17 11.23 5.47
C LEU A 159 -8.87 11.11 3.96
N THR A 160 -9.78 10.52 3.18
CA THR A 160 -9.64 10.44 1.72
C THR A 160 -9.60 11.84 1.08
N ALA A 161 -10.43 12.77 1.56
CA ALA A 161 -10.38 14.16 1.11
C ALA A 161 -9.03 14.82 1.46
N HIS A 162 -8.49 14.55 2.65
CA HIS A 162 -7.19 15.08 3.05
C HIS A 162 -6.02 14.49 2.25
N PHE A 163 -6.09 13.23 1.82
CA PHE A 163 -5.09 12.64 0.91
C PHE A 163 -4.97 13.42 -0.39
N VAL A 164 -6.08 13.95 -0.92
CA VAL A 164 -6.09 14.77 -2.13
C VAL A 164 -5.65 16.22 -1.84
N GLN A 165 -6.14 16.82 -0.75
CA GLN A 165 -5.95 18.24 -0.45
C GLN A 165 -4.58 18.57 0.15
N ARG A 166 -4.06 17.69 1.01
CA ARG A 166 -2.81 17.91 1.77
C ARG A 166 -2.05 16.59 2.00
N PRO A 167 -1.67 15.85 0.94
CA PRO A 167 -0.98 14.56 1.08
C PRO A 167 0.39 14.68 1.78
N ASP A 168 1.01 15.85 1.72
CA ASP A 168 2.26 16.21 2.39
C ASP A 168 2.18 16.22 3.93
N PHE A 169 0.97 16.27 4.48
CA PHE A 169 0.74 16.20 5.93
C PHE A 169 1.08 14.81 6.50
N PHE A 170 0.80 13.76 5.76
CA PHE A 170 0.92 12.38 6.24
C PHE A 170 2.36 11.88 6.26
N ASP A 171 2.63 10.95 7.20
CA ASP A 171 3.90 10.25 7.35
C ASP A 171 3.66 8.74 7.39
N VAL A 172 3.04 8.23 8.46
CA VAL A 172 2.54 6.86 8.53
C VAL A 172 1.03 6.88 8.78
N VAL A 173 0.29 6.12 8.00
CA VAL A 173 -1.16 5.98 8.13
C VAL A 173 -1.47 4.53 8.45
N VAL A 174 -2.12 4.27 9.58
CA VAL A 174 -2.56 2.91 9.96
C VAL A 174 -4.06 2.76 9.79
N ALA A 175 -4.49 1.64 9.22
CA ALA A 175 -5.88 1.39 8.90
C ALA A 175 -6.27 -0.09 9.02
N SER A 176 -7.57 -0.33 9.23
CA SER A 176 -8.18 -1.65 9.08
C SER A 176 -7.99 -2.19 7.66
N ASN A 177 -8.34 -3.43 7.44
CA ASN A 177 -8.12 -4.10 6.16
C ASN A 177 -8.75 -3.35 4.99
N LEU A 178 -10.03 -3.02 5.05
CA LEU A 178 -10.72 -2.30 3.97
C LEU A 178 -10.26 -0.85 3.83
N PHE A 179 -10.13 -0.13 4.95
CA PHE A 179 -9.70 1.27 4.87
C PHE A 179 -8.26 1.39 4.38
N GLY A 180 -7.40 0.46 4.79
CA GLY A 180 -6.04 0.38 4.29
C GLY A 180 -5.96 0.07 2.80
N ASP A 181 -6.85 -0.78 2.28
CA ASP A 181 -6.96 -1.07 0.85
C ASP A 181 -7.30 0.19 0.05
N ILE A 182 -8.35 0.88 0.44
CA ILE A 182 -8.79 2.13 -0.22
C ILE A 182 -7.69 3.19 -0.21
N LEU A 183 -7.07 3.43 0.96
CA LEU A 183 -6.05 4.46 1.10
C LEU A 183 -4.76 4.13 0.34
N SER A 184 -4.42 2.86 0.23
CA SER A 184 -3.19 2.43 -0.42
C SER A 184 -3.26 2.42 -1.95
N ASP A 185 -4.45 2.53 -2.54
CA ASP A 185 -4.64 2.83 -3.96
C ASP A 185 -4.72 4.35 -4.18
N LEU A 186 -5.37 5.06 -3.26
CA LEU A 186 -5.49 6.52 -3.32
C LEU A 186 -4.12 7.22 -3.18
N GLY A 187 -3.24 6.73 -2.30
CA GLY A 187 -1.89 7.28 -2.13
C GLY A 187 -1.10 7.35 -3.43
N PRO A 188 -0.87 6.22 -4.13
CA PRO A 188 -0.23 6.20 -5.44
C PRO A 188 -0.94 7.04 -6.50
N ALA A 189 -2.28 7.07 -6.50
CA ALA A 189 -3.04 7.95 -7.38
C ALA A 189 -2.72 9.42 -7.15
N CYS A 190 -2.48 9.85 -5.90
CA CYS A 190 -2.04 11.19 -5.57
C CYS A 190 -0.59 11.48 -5.97
N THR A 191 0.27 10.47 -6.07
CA THR A 191 1.68 10.61 -6.45
C THR A 191 1.97 10.43 -7.94
N GLY A 192 0.97 10.12 -8.74
CA GLY A 192 1.06 10.11 -10.21
C GLY A 192 0.57 8.85 -10.88
N THR A 193 1.03 7.67 -10.51
CA THR A 193 0.61 6.41 -11.12
C THR A 193 0.73 5.23 -10.15
N ILE A 194 -0.25 4.32 -10.24
CA ILE A 194 -0.22 3.05 -9.51
C ILE A 194 0.88 2.11 -10.06
N GLY A 195 1.36 2.33 -11.29
CA GLY A 195 2.39 1.51 -11.93
C GLY A 195 3.75 1.53 -11.24
N ILE A 196 4.01 2.52 -10.37
CA ILE A 196 5.23 2.60 -9.57
C ILE A 196 5.06 2.13 -8.12
N ALA A 197 3.85 1.79 -7.70
CA ALA A 197 3.52 1.51 -6.31
C ALA A 197 3.89 0.08 -5.90
N PRO A 198 4.77 -0.11 -4.92
CA PRO A 198 5.11 -1.42 -4.39
C PRO A 198 4.21 -1.80 -3.22
N SER A 199 4.21 -3.08 -2.87
CA SER A 199 3.53 -3.61 -1.71
C SER A 199 4.33 -4.74 -1.06
N ALA A 200 4.23 -4.85 0.26
CA ALA A 200 4.77 -5.97 1.02
C ALA A 200 3.70 -6.53 1.96
N ASN A 201 3.46 -7.83 1.87
CA ASN A 201 2.65 -8.59 2.82
C ASN A 201 3.62 -9.25 3.80
N LEU A 202 3.69 -8.75 5.03
CA LEU A 202 4.73 -9.10 5.97
C LEU A 202 4.23 -9.97 7.12
N ASN A 203 5.02 -10.97 7.45
CA ASN A 203 5.10 -11.53 8.79
C ASN A 203 6.33 -10.92 9.49
N PRO A 204 6.20 -9.81 10.24
CA PRO A 204 7.35 -9.11 10.81
C PRO A 204 8.19 -9.94 11.79
N THR A 205 7.58 -10.96 12.39
CA THR A 205 8.31 -11.89 13.29
C THR A 205 9.18 -12.90 12.53
N ARG A 206 9.00 -12.98 11.20
CA ARG A 206 9.68 -13.95 10.31
C ARG A 206 9.43 -15.42 10.68
N ALA A 207 8.37 -15.70 11.45
CA ALA A 207 7.93 -17.07 11.73
C ALA A 207 7.41 -17.78 10.48
N PHE A 208 6.88 -17.00 9.52
CA PHE A 208 6.39 -17.45 8.23
C PHE A 208 6.94 -16.59 7.10
N PRO A 209 6.89 -17.06 5.84
CA PRO A 209 7.30 -16.29 4.68
C PRO A 209 6.48 -14.99 4.52
N SER A 210 7.17 -13.92 4.14
CA SER A 210 6.55 -12.68 3.66
C SER A 210 6.46 -12.68 2.13
N LEU A 211 5.59 -11.83 1.55
CA LEU A 211 5.36 -11.77 0.12
C LEU A 211 5.45 -10.31 -0.35
N PHE A 212 6.16 -10.09 -1.46
CA PHE A 212 6.38 -8.77 -2.07
C PHE A 212 5.82 -8.78 -3.48
N GLU A 213 4.85 -7.92 -3.73
CA GLU A 213 4.10 -7.81 -4.98
C GLU A 213 3.72 -6.35 -5.25
N PRO A 214 3.55 -5.91 -6.52
CA PRO A 214 3.11 -4.56 -6.81
C PRO A 214 1.65 -4.36 -6.37
N VAL A 215 1.26 -3.11 -6.12
CA VAL A 215 -0.12 -2.74 -5.76
C VAL A 215 -1.07 -2.98 -6.93
N HIS A 216 -0.64 -2.67 -8.16
CA HIS A 216 -1.45 -2.84 -9.36
C HIS A 216 -1.78 -4.31 -9.65
N GLY A 217 -2.95 -4.54 -10.27
CA GLY A 217 -3.35 -5.85 -10.78
C GLY A 217 -2.61 -6.26 -12.06
N SER A 218 -3.05 -7.35 -12.65
CA SER A 218 -2.45 -7.95 -13.86
C SER A 218 -2.63 -7.15 -15.16
N ALA A 219 -3.52 -6.14 -15.18
CA ALA A 219 -3.82 -5.29 -16.34
C ALA A 219 -3.97 -6.08 -17.66
N PRO A 220 -4.99 -6.95 -17.80
CA PRO A 220 -5.14 -7.82 -18.97
C PRO A 220 -5.22 -7.09 -20.31
N ASP A 221 -5.68 -5.85 -20.29
CA ASP A 221 -5.80 -4.95 -21.43
C ASP A 221 -4.46 -4.59 -22.08
N ILE A 222 -3.37 -4.57 -21.31
CA ILE A 222 -2.00 -4.31 -21.80
C ILE A 222 -1.11 -5.53 -21.78
N ALA A 223 -1.61 -6.69 -21.36
CA ALA A 223 -0.84 -7.93 -21.30
C ALA A 223 -0.25 -8.30 -22.69
N GLY A 224 1.04 -8.66 -22.73
CA GLY A 224 1.76 -9.01 -23.95
C GLY A 224 2.19 -7.82 -24.81
N LYS A 225 1.79 -6.58 -24.50
CA LYS A 225 2.18 -5.38 -25.26
C LYS A 225 3.57 -4.85 -24.91
N GLY A 226 4.17 -5.31 -23.81
CA GLY A 226 5.50 -4.89 -23.37
C GLY A 226 5.58 -3.42 -22.92
N VAL A 227 4.47 -2.83 -22.47
CA VAL A 227 4.36 -1.41 -22.10
C VAL A 227 4.13 -1.16 -20.61
N ALA A 228 4.00 -2.21 -19.81
CA ALA A 228 3.81 -2.09 -18.37
C ALA A 228 5.03 -1.44 -17.70
N ASN A 229 4.78 -0.58 -16.71
CA ASN A 229 5.85 0.04 -15.93
C ASN A 229 6.49 -0.99 -15.00
N PRO A 230 7.81 -1.24 -15.05
CA PRO A 230 8.47 -2.24 -14.19
C PRO A 230 8.81 -1.71 -12.80
N ILE A 231 8.69 -0.41 -12.53
CA ILE A 231 9.18 0.23 -11.31
C ILE A 231 8.48 -0.34 -10.07
N GLY A 232 7.16 -0.52 -10.10
CA GLY A 232 6.43 -1.10 -8.97
C GLY A 232 7.00 -2.46 -8.55
N GLN A 233 7.28 -3.32 -9.52
CA GLN A 233 7.88 -4.63 -9.28
C GLN A 233 9.33 -4.51 -8.77
N ILE A 234 10.16 -3.65 -9.38
CA ILE A 234 11.56 -3.45 -8.97
C ILE A 234 11.62 -2.89 -7.54
N TRP A 235 10.74 -1.94 -7.19
CA TRP A 235 10.66 -1.40 -5.84
C TRP A 235 10.19 -2.44 -4.81
N CYS A 236 9.31 -3.37 -5.18
CA CYS A 236 9.00 -4.53 -4.33
C CYS A 236 10.26 -5.35 -4.01
N GLY A 237 11.16 -5.52 -4.98
CA GLY A 237 12.46 -6.16 -4.77
C GLY A 237 13.32 -5.38 -3.77
N ALA A 238 13.36 -4.06 -3.86
CA ALA A 238 14.05 -3.21 -2.89
C ALA A 238 13.47 -3.37 -1.48
N MET A 239 12.14 -3.35 -1.33
CA MET A 239 11.48 -3.58 -0.04
C MET A 239 11.80 -4.98 0.53
N MET A 240 11.88 -5.99 -0.32
CA MET A 240 12.29 -7.34 0.09
C MET A 240 13.72 -7.36 0.62
N LEU A 241 14.65 -6.68 -0.04
CA LEU A 241 16.04 -6.56 0.40
C LEU A 241 16.14 -5.87 1.75
N ASP A 242 15.42 -4.77 1.97
CA ASP A 242 15.37 -4.09 3.26
C ASP A 242 14.84 -5.02 4.38
N PHE A 243 13.73 -5.71 4.11
CA PHE A 243 13.14 -6.66 5.06
C PHE A 243 14.11 -7.81 5.40
N LEU A 244 14.92 -8.25 4.46
CA LEU A 244 15.94 -9.29 4.67
C LEU A 244 17.20 -8.76 5.38
N GLY A 245 17.31 -7.46 5.62
CA GLY A 245 18.44 -6.81 6.31
C GLY A 245 19.52 -6.27 5.37
N HIS A 246 19.25 -6.19 4.07
CA HIS A 246 20.16 -5.65 3.05
C HIS A 246 19.80 -4.19 2.71
N ARG A 247 19.88 -3.31 3.70
CA ARG A 247 19.48 -1.89 3.58
C ARG A 247 20.25 -1.15 2.49
N GLU A 248 21.55 -1.38 2.38
CA GLU A 248 22.37 -0.75 1.34
C GLU A 248 21.91 -1.13 -0.07
N ALA A 249 21.52 -2.38 -0.29
CA ALA A 249 20.99 -2.82 -1.58
C ALA A 249 19.62 -2.22 -1.88
N HIS A 250 18.75 -2.10 -0.86
CA HIS A 250 17.50 -1.34 -0.97
C HIS A 250 17.76 0.09 -1.44
N ASP A 251 18.65 0.80 -0.75
CA ASP A 251 18.94 2.21 -1.00
C ASP A 251 19.56 2.39 -2.40
N ALA A 252 20.42 1.48 -2.85
CA ALA A 252 21.00 1.49 -4.19
C ALA A 252 19.92 1.34 -5.28
N VAL A 253 18.99 0.39 -5.13
CA VAL A 253 17.90 0.19 -6.10
C VAL A 253 16.98 1.42 -6.12
N LEU A 254 16.64 1.97 -4.97
CA LEU A 254 15.74 3.13 -4.88
C LEU A 254 16.40 4.37 -5.49
N SER A 255 17.68 4.61 -5.20
CA SER A 255 18.47 5.69 -5.79
C SER A 255 18.57 5.55 -7.32
N ALA A 256 18.73 4.34 -7.85
CA ALA A 256 18.74 4.08 -9.28
C ALA A 256 17.39 4.40 -9.94
N ILE A 257 16.27 4.03 -9.31
CA ILE A 257 14.92 4.40 -9.77
C ILE A 257 14.79 5.93 -9.83
N GLU A 258 15.18 6.64 -8.77
CA GLU A 258 15.12 8.10 -8.70
C GLU A 258 16.00 8.77 -9.77
N ALA A 259 17.22 8.28 -9.96
CA ALA A 259 18.14 8.79 -10.97
C ALA A 259 17.59 8.63 -12.41
N VAL A 260 17.00 7.47 -12.71
CA VAL A 260 16.39 7.19 -14.02
C VAL A 260 15.15 8.07 -14.24
N LEU A 261 14.34 8.29 -13.21
CA LEU A 261 13.15 9.13 -13.29
C LEU A 261 13.46 10.63 -13.28
N ALA A 262 14.65 11.05 -12.90
CA ALA A 262 15.01 12.48 -12.87
C ALA A 262 14.82 13.12 -14.25
N PRO A 263 14.30 14.38 -14.34
CA PRO A 263 14.02 15.03 -15.63
C PRO A 263 15.25 15.14 -16.54
N ALA A 264 16.43 15.33 -15.96
CA ALA A 264 17.69 15.48 -16.67
C ALA A 264 18.31 14.16 -17.17
N SER A 265 17.76 12.99 -16.78
CA SER A 265 18.34 11.69 -17.14
C SER A 265 18.26 11.38 -18.62
N GLY A 266 17.24 11.89 -19.33
CA GLY A 266 16.92 11.48 -20.69
C GLY A 266 16.53 9.99 -20.83
N ALA A 267 16.32 9.30 -19.73
CA ALA A 267 16.04 7.88 -19.70
C ALA A 267 14.66 7.53 -20.29
N PRO A 268 14.50 6.30 -20.82
CA PRO A 268 13.22 5.86 -21.38
C PRO A 268 12.11 5.84 -20.32
N ARG A 269 10.88 6.21 -20.73
CA ARG A 269 9.68 6.25 -19.89
C ARG A 269 8.55 5.45 -20.51
N THR A 270 7.84 4.70 -19.72
CA THR A 270 6.63 3.97 -20.14
C THR A 270 5.44 4.92 -20.34
N PRO A 271 4.38 4.48 -21.06
CA PRO A 271 3.24 5.35 -21.38
C PRO A 271 2.51 5.94 -20.16
N ASP A 272 2.41 5.21 -19.07
CA ASP A 272 1.76 5.66 -17.82
C ASP A 272 2.47 6.83 -17.14
N ILE A 273 3.75 7.04 -17.45
CA ILE A 273 4.57 8.18 -16.98
C ILE A 273 5.00 9.14 -18.10
N GLY A 274 4.20 9.15 -19.17
CA GLY A 274 4.31 10.14 -20.26
C GLY A 274 5.36 9.84 -21.32
N GLY A 275 5.82 8.60 -21.44
CA GLY A 275 6.75 8.16 -22.49
C GLY A 275 6.15 7.20 -23.50
N THR A 276 7.03 6.58 -24.29
CA THR A 276 6.66 5.57 -25.31
C THR A 276 7.54 4.33 -25.24
N ALA A 277 8.40 4.24 -24.23
CA ALA A 277 9.35 3.15 -24.08
C ALA A 277 8.68 1.86 -23.63
N SER A 278 9.33 0.74 -23.91
CA SER A 278 8.89 -0.57 -23.45
C SER A 278 9.24 -0.80 -21.97
N THR A 279 8.59 -1.79 -21.35
CA THR A 279 8.94 -2.34 -20.04
C THR A 279 10.44 -2.70 -19.97
N ALA A 280 10.96 -3.33 -21.05
CA ALA A 280 12.34 -3.78 -21.10
C ALA A 280 13.35 -2.61 -21.16
N ASP A 281 13.03 -1.55 -21.90
CA ASP A 281 13.92 -0.38 -22.00
C ASP A 281 14.08 0.33 -20.65
N LEU A 282 12.95 0.57 -19.97
CA LEU A 282 12.98 1.20 -18.63
C LEU A 282 13.66 0.29 -17.61
N GLY A 283 13.37 -1.02 -17.64
CA GLY A 283 14.02 -2.00 -16.75
C GLY A 283 15.54 -2.05 -16.93
N LYS A 284 16.04 -2.03 -18.17
CA LYS A 284 17.48 -1.97 -18.46
C LYS A 284 18.12 -0.67 -18.01
N ALA A 285 17.45 0.47 -18.16
CA ALA A 285 17.97 1.75 -17.67
C ALA A 285 18.16 1.73 -16.15
N ILE A 286 17.21 1.15 -15.41
CA ILE A 286 17.33 1.00 -13.94
C ILE A 286 18.45 0.01 -13.60
N GLU A 287 18.54 -1.14 -14.29
CA GLU A 287 19.63 -2.11 -14.09
C GLU A 287 21.01 -1.47 -14.27
N GLN A 288 21.18 -0.67 -15.32
CA GLN A 288 22.43 0.06 -15.58
C GLN A 288 22.73 1.06 -14.45
N ALA A 289 21.74 1.80 -13.99
CA ALA A 289 21.91 2.77 -12.91
C ALA A 289 22.24 2.11 -11.55
N VAL A 290 21.82 0.86 -11.31
CA VAL A 290 22.21 0.10 -10.11
C VAL A 290 23.66 -0.35 -10.17
N ARG A 291 24.19 -0.60 -11.37
CA ARG A 291 25.58 -1.07 -11.55
C ARG A 291 26.61 0.05 -11.50
N GLY A 292 26.20 1.32 -11.59
CA GLY A 292 27.05 2.53 -11.63
C GLY A 292 27.52 2.77 -13.04
#